data_8b8f3e440604da60abb251a5d387e6e4
#
_entry.id   8b8f3e440604da60abb251a5d387e6e4
#
_cell.length_a   1.000
_cell.length_b   1.000
_cell.length_c   1.000
_cell.angle_alpha   90.00
_cell.angle_beta   90.00
_cell.angle_gamma   90.00
#
_symmetry.space_group_name_H-M   'P 1'
#
loop_
_entity.id
_entity.type
_entity.pdbx_description
1 polymer ?
#
loop_
_entity_poly.entity_id
_entity_poly.type
_entity_poly.pdbx_seq_one_letter_code
_entity_poly.pdbx_strand_id
1 'polypeptide(L)'
;MNNFLTDNFHPSVRYMQITAEQDGQRLDNFLFNALKGVPHSLIYRTVRTGQVRINQKRAQAGARVCVGDRIRIPPLRVAATKPVITPLSADLLQLEAAILYEDHRLLIINKPAGIAVHGGSGMSYGVIEAMRILRNPEIELVHRLDRDTSGCLMLAKRRSELHWLQQMIQNNQLEKRYLALLIGNMTRTTIEIDAPLRKNTLNSGERVVRVDITGKPARTKFKRLRRFTTATLVEAHPYNGRTHQIRVHAAHSGMPIAGDEKYGDRENNSRLRSMGLKRLFLHALALNIPRPDNQHNLEVTAPLDPRLDNFLHNLPMSN
;
A
#
# COMPACT_ATOMS: atom_id res chain seq x y z
N MET A 1 -24.49 18.55 22.57
CA MET A 1 -24.61 17.29 23.31
C MET A 1 -25.37 16.32 22.41
N ASN A 2 -24.72 15.48 21.64
CA ASN A 2 -25.33 14.36 20.92
C ASN A 2 -24.46 13.14 21.15
N ASN A 3 -24.97 12.26 22.02
CA ASN A 3 -24.42 10.93 22.32
C ASN A 3 -24.58 10.04 21.07
N PHE A 4 -23.49 9.80 20.32
CA PHE A 4 -23.36 8.67 19.41
C PHE A 4 -22.54 7.56 20.06
N LEU A 5 -23.07 6.97 21.10
CA LEU A 5 -22.70 5.63 21.53
C LEU A 5 -23.41 4.66 20.58
N THR A 6 -22.80 4.30 19.48
CA THR A 6 -23.29 3.25 18.59
C THR A 6 -23.06 1.91 19.26
N ASP A 7 -24.12 1.35 19.79
CA ASP A 7 -24.25 -0.02 20.27
C ASP A 7 -23.88 -0.99 19.13
N ASN A 8 -22.66 -1.55 19.13
CA ASN A 8 -22.18 -2.51 18.14
C ASN A 8 -22.78 -3.93 18.33
N PHE A 9 -23.92 -4.01 19.03
CA PHE A 9 -24.66 -5.24 19.25
C PHE A 9 -25.76 -5.36 18.17
N HIS A 10 -25.65 -6.37 17.30
CA HIS A 10 -26.67 -6.71 16.31
C HIS A 10 -27.41 -7.98 16.75
N PRO A 11 -28.46 -7.86 17.60
CA PRO A 11 -29.13 -9.02 18.21
C PRO A 11 -30.03 -9.81 17.24
N SER A 12 -30.32 -9.27 16.07
CA SER A 12 -31.26 -9.87 15.09
C SER A 12 -30.60 -10.10 13.73
N VAL A 13 -31.20 -10.99 12.94
CA VAL A 13 -30.83 -11.19 11.53
C VAL A 13 -31.12 -9.90 10.75
N ARG A 14 -30.13 -9.45 9.97
CA ARG A 14 -30.27 -8.28 9.09
C ARG A 14 -30.25 -8.72 7.63
N TYR A 15 -30.95 -7.98 6.80
CA TYR A 15 -30.89 -8.10 5.36
C TYR A 15 -30.44 -6.79 4.75
N MET A 16 -29.47 -6.85 3.84
CA MET A 16 -28.98 -5.70 3.10
C MET A 16 -29.14 -5.98 1.61
N GLN A 17 -29.64 -4.99 0.87
CA GLN A 17 -29.77 -5.05 -0.58
C GLN A 17 -28.56 -4.38 -1.23
N ILE A 18 -28.02 -5.00 -2.26
CA ILE A 18 -26.87 -4.47 -3.02
C ILE A 18 -27.38 -3.41 -3.99
N THR A 19 -26.78 -2.24 -3.93
CA THR A 19 -27.02 -1.12 -4.85
C THR A 19 -25.95 -1.08 -5.94
N ALA A 20 -26.09 -0.15 -6.89
CA ALA A 20 -25.12 0.05 -7.97
C ALA A 20 -23.69 0.36 -7.46
N GLU A 21 -23.58 0.96 -6.28
CA GLU A 21 -22.27 1.28 -5.68
C GLU A 21 -21.47 0.05 -5.23
N GLN A 22 -22.16 -1.04 -4.91
CA GLN A 22 -21.53 -2.28 -4.45
C GLN A 22 -21.44 -3.35 -5.55
N ASP A 23 -21.94 -3.05 -6.75
CA ASP A 23 -21.94 -4.02 -7.86
C ASP A 23 -20.55 -4.55 -8.17
N GLY A 24 -20.46 -5.85 -8.37
CA GLY A 24 -19.19 -6.54 -8.65
C GLY A 24 -18.21 -6.63 -7.48
N GLN A 25 -18.54 -6.09 -6.30
CA GLN A 25 -17.71 -6.18 -5.10
C GLN A 25 -17.64 -7.61 -4.59
N ARG A 26 -16.50 -8.02 -4.02
CA ARG A 26 -16.42 -9.30 -3.31
C ARG A 26 -17.26 -9.25 -2.03
N LEU A 27 -17.92 -10.36 -1.71
CA LEU A 27 -18.77 -10.49 -0.52
C LEU A 27 -18.01 -10.18 0.78
N ASP A 28 -16.77 -10.65 0.93
CA ASP A 28 -15.95 -10.37 2.12
C ASP A 28 -15.68 -8.87 2.27
N ASN A 29 -15.33 -8.17 1.20
CA ASN A 29 -15.10 -6.73 1.22
C ASN A 29 -16.39 -5.94 1.51
N PHE A 30 -17.51 -6.35 0.92
CA PHE A 30 -18.82 -5.77 1.25
C PHE A 30 -19.12 -5.90 2.74
N LEU A 31 -18.93 -7.11 3.30
CA LEU A 31 -19.19 -7.36 4.73
C LEU A 31 -18.26 -6.57 5.65
N PHE A 32 -16.98 -6.41 5.30
CA PHE A 32 -16.04 -5.60 6.07
C PHE A 32 -16.45 -4.13 6.15
N ASN A 33 -17.00 -3.61 5.06
CA ASN A 33 -17.50 -2.23 5.01
C ASN A 33 -18.83 -2.06 5.75
N ALA A 34 -19.74 -3.03 5.59
CA ALA A 34 -21.08 -3.00 6.19
C ALA A 34 -21.06 -3.30 7.70
N LEU A 35 -20.05 -4.04 8.18
CA LEU A 35 -19.94 -4.51 9.56
C LEU A 35 -18.68 -3.93 10.22
N LYS A 36 -18.54 -2.62 10.21
CA LYS A 36 -17.42 -1.91 10.85
C LYS A 36 -17.30 -2.33 12.31
N GLY A 37 -16.09 -2.68 12.74
CA GLY A 37 -15.81 -3.12 14.11
C GLY A 37 -15.95 -4.63 14.34
N VAL A 38 -16.51 -5.40 13.40
CA VAL A 38 -16.55 -6.86 13.48
C VAL A 38 -15.19 -7.44 13.05
N PRO A 39 -14.54 -8.30 13.86
CA PRO A 39 -13.28 -8.94 13.47
C PRO A 39 -13.41 -9.73 12.15
N HIS A 40 -12.45 -9.55 11.24
CA HIS A 40 -12.44 -10.24 9.94
C HIS A 40 -12.53 -11.78 10.09
N SER A 41 -11.88 -12.34 11.11
CA SER A 41 -11.95 -13.78 11.43
C SER A 41 -13.38 -14.25 11.72
N LEU A 42 -14.18 -13.40 12.38
CA LEU A 42 -15.59 -13.70 12.66
C LEU A 42 -16.42 -13.62 11.37
N ILE A 43 -16.19 -12.63 10.52
CA ILE A 43 -16.85 -12.50 9.22
C ILE A 43 -16.55 -13.72 8.34
N TYR A 44 -15.28 -14.11 8.20
CA TYR A 44 -14.93 -15.33 7.45
C TYR A 44 -15.54 -16.60 8.04
N ARG A 45 -15.61 -16.71 9.37
CA ARG A 45 -16.27 -17.85 10.03
C ARG A 45 -17.74 -17.90 9.68
N THR A 46 -18.48 -16.78 9.75
CA THR A 46 -19.93 -16.76 9.46
C THR A 46 -20.24 -17.02 7.99
N VAL A 47 -19.39 -16.59 7.07
CA VAL A 47 -19.50 -16.94 5.65
C VAL A 47 -19.24 -18.44 5.44
N ARG A 48 -18.14 -18.97 5.98
CA ARG A 48 -17.75 -20.38 5.86
C ARG A 48 -18.81 -21.32 6.45
N THR A 49 -19.42 -20.96 7.57
CA THR A 49 -20.50 -21.77 8.20
C THR A 49 -21.86 -21.58 7.52
N GLY A 50 -21.97 -20.73 6.48
CA GLY A 50 -23.21 -20.50 5.73
C GLY A 50 -24.26 -19.69 6.49
N GLN A 51 -23.85 -18.97 7.53
CA GLN A 51 -24.73 -18.06 8.26
C GLN A 51 -24.97 -16.77 7.46
N VAL A 52 -23.96 -16.28 6.72
CA VAL A 52 -24.14 -15.26 5.67
C VAL A 52 -24.63 -15.95 4.40
N ARG A 53 -25.62 -15.36 3.73
CA ARG A 53 -26.22 -15.91 2.51
C ARG A 53 -26.49 -14.78 1.50
N ILE A 54 -26.34 -15.11 0.21
CA ILE A 54 -26.77 -14.27 -0.92
C ILE A 54 -28.04 -14.91 -1.48
N ASN A 55 -29.14 -14.17 -1.55
CA ASN A 55 -30.42 -14.64 -2.06
C ASN A 55 -30.80 -16.02 -1.47
N GLN A 56 -30.66 -16.17 -0.14
CA GLN A 56 -30.90 -17.38 0.66
C GLN A 56 -29.92 -18.54 0.40
N LYS A 57 -29.02 -18.45 -0.59
CA LYS A 57 -28.03 -19.51 -0.90
C LYS A 57 -26.72 -19.28 -0.15
N ARG A 58 -26.00 -20.37 0.15
CA ARG A 58 -24.62 -20.29 0.66
C ARG A 58 -23.72 -19.61 -0.36
N ALA A 59 -22.80 -18.76 0.13
CA ALA A 59 -21.85 -18.08 -0.70
C ALA A 59 -20.42 -18.23 -0.16
N GLN A 60 -19.44 -18.15 -1.03
CA GLN A 60 -18.03 -18.08 -0.66
C GLN A 60 -17.62 -16.62 -0.40
N ALA A 61 -16.63 -16.39 0.45
CA ALA A 61 -16.13 -15.06 0.77
C ALA A 61 -15.70 -14.26 -0.47
N GLY A 62 -15.15 -14.96 -1.47
CA GLY A 62 -14.73 -14.37 -2.75
C GLY A 62 -15.84 -14.17 -3.79
N ALA A 63 -17.08 -14.60 -3.51
CA ALA A 63 -18.20 -14.41 -4.43
C ALA A 63 -18.41 -12.91 -4.71
N ARG A 64 -18.77 -12.57 -5.94
CA ARG A 64 -19.11 -11.19 -6.30
C ARG A 64 -20.60 -10.97 -6.11
N VAL A 65 -20.94 -9.85 -5.47
CA VAL A 65 -22.35 -9.42 -5.31
C VAL A 65 -22.76 -8.61 -6.51
N CYS A 66 -24.05 -8.73 -6.88
CA CYS A 66 -24.65 -7.99 -8.00
C CYS A 66 -25.76 -7.07 -7.50
N VAL A 67 -26.07 -6.02 -8.27
CA VAL A 67 -27.20 -5.14 -7.99
C VAL A 67 -28.47 -5.97 -7.77
N GLY A 68 -29.24 -5.65 -6.72
CA GLY A 68 -30.46 -6.36 -6.35
C GLY A 68 -30.25 -7.59 -5.46
N ASP A 69 -29.02 -8.07 -5.29
CA ASP A 69 -28.75 -9.17 -4.36
C ASP A 69 -29.17 -8.81 -2.94
N ARG A 70 -29.78 -9.77 -2.25
CA ARG A 70 -30.18 -9.66 -0.84
C ARG A 70 -29.24 -10.47 0.03
N ILE A 71 -28.45 -9.76 0.85
CA ILE A 71 -27.45 -10.36 1.75
C ILE A 71 -28.07 -10.55 3.12
N ARG A 72 -28.14 -11.82 3.58
CA ARG A 72 -28.52 -12.16 4.95
C ARG A 72 -27.29 -12.14 5.84
N ILE A 73 -27.35 -11.36 6.93
CA ILE A 73 -26.30 -11.26 7.95
C ILE A 73 -26.86 -11.83 9.27
N PRO A 74 -26.17 -12.79 9.90
CA PRO A 74 -26.62 -13.37 11.16
C PRO A 74 -26.50 -12.37 12.32
N PRO A 75 -27.12 -12.62 13.47
CA PRO A 75 -26.82 -11.89 14.70
C PRO A 75 -25.33 -12.02 15.03
N LEU A 76 -24.66 -10.89 15.28
CA LEU A 76 -23.24 -10.85 15.62
C LEU A 76 -23.07 -10.25 17.00
N ARG A 77 -22.44 -11.02 17.90
CA ARG A 77 -21.93 -10.46 19.17
C ARG A 77 -20.53 -9.91 18.88
N VAL A 78 -20.38 -8.62 18.90
CA VAL A 78 -19.09 -7.95 18.81
C VAL A 78 -18.62 -7.70 20.24
N ALA A 79 -17.46 -8.25 20.61
CA ALA A 79 -16.80 -7.82 21.82
C ALA A 79 -16.54 -6.32 21.71
N ALA A 80 -16.67 -5.59 22.83
CA ALA A 80 -16.45 -4.15 22.86
C ALA A 80 -15.20 -3.81 22.02
N THR A 81 -15.39 -2.94 21.05
CA THR A 81 -14.31 -2.50 20.16
C THR A 81 -13.17 -1.98 21.01
N LYS A 82 -11.95 -2.49 20.76
CA LYS A 82 -10.76 -1.81 21.26
C LYS A 82 -10.88 -0.34 20.91
N PRO A 83 -10.56 0.59 21.81
CA PRO A 83 -10.68 2.01 21.50
C PRO A 83 -10.00 2.28 20.17
N VAL A 84 -10.71 2.93 19.26
CA VAL A 84 -10.13 3.41 18.01
C VAL A 84 -9.07 4.42 18.44
N ILE A 85 -7.81 4.02 18.35
CA ILE A 85 -6.72 4.94 18.67
C ILE A 85 -6.73 5.98 17.56
N THR A 86 -7.17 7.17 17.91
CA THR A 86 -7.15 8.33 17.03
C THR A 86 -5.70 8.72 16.76
N PRO A 87 -5.33 9.01 15.49
CA PRO A 87 -4.02 9.56 15.18
C PRO A 87 -3.73 10.78 16.05
N LEU A 88 -2.49 10.95 16.49
CA LEU A 88 -2.08 12.15 17.21
C LEU A 88 -2.27 13.38 16.32
N SER A 89 -2.60 14.52 16.90
CA SER A 89 -2.77 15.77 16.15
C SER A 89 -1.52 16.12 15.32
N ALA A 90 -0.32 15.82 15.83
CA ALA A 90 0.94 16.03 15.11
C ALA A 90 1.03 15.15 13.84
N ASP A 91 0.60 13.89 13.89
CA ASP A 91 0.60 13.00 12.72
C ASP A 91 -0.41 13.44 11.67
N LEU A 92 -1.57 13.94 12.09
CA LEU A 92 -2.58 14.51 11.20
C LEU A 92 -2.04 15.74 10.48
N LEU A 93 -1.40 16.67 11.21
CA LEU A 93 -0.77 17.88 10.64
C LEU A 93 0.36 17.52 9.66
N GLN A 94 1.18 16.52 10.01
CA GLN A 94 2.25 16.04 9.13
C GLN A 94 1.70 15.47 7.82
N LEU A 95 0.63 14.66 7.89
CA LEU A 95 0.01 14.06 6.72
C LEU A 95 -0.76 15.10 5.87
N GLU A 96 -1.34 16.11 6.49
CA GLU A 96 -1.98 17.21 5.78
C GLU A 96 -0.96 18.05 5.01
N ALA A 97 0.16 18.39 5.64
CA ALA A 97 1.27 19.09 4.98
C ALA A 97 1.96 18.27 3.88
N ALA A 98 1.76 16.95 3.88
CA ALA A 98 2.32 16.05 2.88
C ALA A 98 1.47 15.93 1.59
N ILE A 99 0.35 16.64 1.47
CA ILE A 99 -0.49 16.62 0.27
C ILE A 99 0.27 17.27 -0.89
N LEU A 100 0.41 16.52 -1.99
CA LEU A 100 1.07 16.98 -3.23
C LEU A 100 0.05 17.42 -4.28
N TYR A 101 -1.09 16.76 -4.32
CA TYR A 101 -2.16 17.02 -5.28
C TYR A 101 -3.51 16.63 -4.67
N GLU A 102 -4.52 17.44 -4.90
CA GLU A 102 -5.89 17.14 -4.51
C GLU A 102 -6.89 17.74 -5.51
N ASP A 103 -7.81 16.91 -6.00
CA ASP A 103 -8.98 17.35 -6.75
C ASP A 103 -10.26 16.70 -6.18
N HIS A 104 -11.38 16.78 -6.90
CA HIS A 104 -12.66 16.21 -6.47
C HIS A 104 -12.72 14.67 -6.55
N ARG A 105 -11.74 14.00 -7.18
CA ARG A 105 -11.70 12.54 -7.41
C ARG A 105 -10.48 11.88 -6.77
N LEU A 106 -9.35 12.57 -6.73
CA LEU A 106 -8.03 12.01 -6.39
C LEU A 106 -7.33 12.87 -5.35
N LEU A 107 -6.59 12.21 -4.46
CA LEU A 107 -5.67 12.80 -3.50
C LEU A 107 -4.34 12.06 -3.62
N ILE A 108 -3.22 12.79 -3.73
CA ILE A 108 -1.87 12.23 -3.75
C ILE A 108 -1.04 12.89 -2.66
N ILE A 109 -0.38 12.08 -1.85
CA ILE A 109 0.47 12.57 -0.76
C ILE A 109 1.91 12.08 -0.90
N ASN A 110 2.86 12.85 -0.36
CA ASN A 110 4.22 12.39 -0.09
C ASN A 110 4.22 11.60 1.23
N LYS A 111 3.87 10.31 1.18
CA LYS A 111 3.80 9.48 2.38
C LYS A 111 5.14 9.50 3.13
N PRO A 112 5.19 9.88 4.40
CA PRO A 112 6.39 9.72 5.21
C PRO A 112 6.78 8.24 5.36
N ALA A 113 8.08 7.96 5.54
CA ALA A 113 8.53 6.64 5.95
C ALA A 113 8.18 6.38 7.42
N GLY A 114 8.02 5.10 7.77
CA GLY A 114 7.68 4.67 9.14
C GLY A 114 6.18 4.55 9.40
N ILE A 115 5.33 5.18 8.58
CA ILE A 115 3.87 5.09 8.68
C ILE A 115 3.34 4.05 7.67
N ALA A 116 2.55 3.09 8.14
CA ALA A 116 1.87 2.12 7.27
C ALA A 116 0.72 2.77 6.51
N VAL A 117 0.34 2.19 5.37
CA VAL A 117 -0.81 2.70 4.59
C VAL A 117 -2.15 2.41 5.28
N HIS A 118 -2.25 1.33 6.08
CA HIS A 118 -3.40 1.03 6.94
C HIS A 118 -2.94 0.52 8.29
N GLY A 119 -3.77 0.71 9.31
CA GLY A 119 -3.62 0.07 10.60
C GLY A 119 -3.64 -1.45 10.49
N GLY A 120 -3.06 -2.14 11.45
CA GLY A 120 -2.96 -3.60 11.48
C GLY A 120 -2.01 -4.09 12.55
N SER A 121 -1.43 -5.28 12.36
CA SER A 121 -0.56 -5.95 13.35
C SER A 121 0.48 -5.01 13.98
N GLY A 122 0.21 -4.54 15.18
CA GLY A 122 1.12 -3.68 15.95
C GLY A 122 1.06 -2.18 15.66
N MET A 123 0.19 -1.72 14.75
CA MET A 123 -0.04 -0.30 14.47
C MET A 123 -1.53 0.04 14.58
N SER A 124 -1.84 1.05 15.38
CA SER A 124 -3.21 1.42 15.73
C SER A 124 -3.95 2.09 14.57
N TYR A 125 -3.24 2.79 13.69
CA TYR A 125 -3.76 3.48 12.50
C TYR A 125 -2.67 3.55 11.42
N GLY A 126 -3.09 3.89 10.20
CA GLY A 126 -2.22 4.18 9.08
C GLY A 126 -2.67 5.43 8.34
N VAL A 127 -2.08 5.66 7.17
CA VAL A 127 -2.39 6.83 6.34
C VAL A 127 -3.88 6.92 6.00
N ILE A 128 -4.52 5.80 5.65
CA ILE A 128 -5.93 5.82 5.22
C ILE A 128 -6.88 6.24 6.33
N GLU A 129 -6.65 5.76 7.56
CA GLU A 129 -7.47 6.14 8.71
C GLU A 129 -7.31 7.63 9.03
N ALA A 130 -6.07 8.16 8.97
CA ALA A 130 -5.80 9.57 9.17
C ALA A 130 -6.44 10.44 8.06
N MET A 131 -6.32 10.05 6.78
CA MET A 131 -6.92 10.80 5.67
C MET A 131 -8.44 10.78 5.69
N ARG A 132 -9.06 9.71 6.19
CA ARG A 132 -10.50 9.65 6.41
C ARG A 132 -10.98 10.65 7.47
N ILE A 133 -10.17 10.94 8.46
CA ILE A 133 -10.45 11.97 9.48
C ILE A 133 -10.27 13.36 8.88
N LEU A 134 -9.17 13.58 8.14
CA LEU A 134 -8.81 14.89 7.60
C LEU A 134 -9.71 15.35 6.45
N ARG A 135 -10.26 14.44 5.66
CA ARG A 135 -10.97 14.77 4.42
C ARG A 135 -12.36 14.15 4.33
N ASN A 136 -12.45 12.83 4.11
CA ASN A 136 -13.69 12.14 3.84
C ASN A 136 -13.59 10.68 4.26
N PRO A 137 -14.56 10.12 5.03
CA PRO A 137 -14.57 8.72 5.44
C PRO A 137 -14.62 7.71 4.28
N GLU A 138 -15.00 8.14 3.07
CA GLU A 138 -15.08 7.29 1.87
C GLU A 138 -13.77 7.18 1.09
N ILE A 139 -12.72 7.91 1.50
CA ILE A 139 -11.41 7.82 0.84
C ILE A 139 -10.87 6.39 0.90
N GLU A 140 -10.40 5.90 -0.25
CA GLU A 140 -9.87 4.54 -0.43
C GLU A 140 -8.44 4.56 -0.99
N LEU A 141 -7.63 3.58 -0.59
CA LEU A 141 -6.29 3.41 -1.14
C LEU A 141 -6.34 2.84 -2.56
N VAL A 142 -5.73 3.53 -3.52
CA VAL A 142 -5.58 3.02 -4.89
C VAL A 142 -4.54 1.91 -4.94
N HIS A 143 -3.41 2.10 -4.28
CA HIS A 143 -2.32 1.15 -4.14
C HIS A 143 -1.69 1.24 -2.76
N ARG A 144 -0.64 0.47 -2.53
CA ARG A 144 0.09 0.48 -1.27
C ARG A 144 1.56 0.77 -1.45
N LEU A 145 2.14 1.43 -0.47
CA LEU A 145 3.58 1.49 -0.22
C LEU A 145 3.90 0.70 1.05
N ASP A 146 5.11 0.17 1.15
CA ASP A 146 5.60 -0.44 2.38
C ASP A 146 5.74 0.63 3.46
N ARG A 147 5.72 0.23 4.73
CA ARG A 147 5.84 1.15 5.87
C ARG A 147 7.04 2.08 5.74
N ASP A 148 8.20 1.51 5.41
CA ASP A 148 9.47 2.24 5.38
C ASP A 148 9.78 2.91 4.03
N THR A 149 8.94 2.69 3.01
CA THR A 149 8.97 3.41 1.73
C THR A 149 8.25 4.74 1.86
N SER A 150 8.87 5.83 1.43
CA SER A 150 8.28 7.16 1.35
C SER A 150 7.86 7.51 -0.08
N GLY A 151 7.14 8.64 -0.26
CA GLY A 151 6.84 9.20 -1.58
C GLY A 151 5.38 9.07 -2.00
N CYS A 152 5.12 9.21 -3.28
CA CYS A 152 3.80 9.32 -3.88
C CYS A 152 2.88 8.14 -3.54
N LEU A 153 1.80 8.43 -2.83
CA LEU A 153 0.72 7.49 -2.51
C LEU A 153 -0.61 8.06 -2.99
N MET A 154 -1.32 7.31 -3.83
CA MET A 154 -2.64 7.69 -4.37
C MET A 154 -3.77 7.19 -3.48
N LEU A 155 -4.73 8.08 -3.22
CA LEU A 155 -5.98 7.81 -2.54
C LEU A 155 -7.13 8.31 -3.42
N ALA A 156 -8.12 7.49 -3.68
CA ALA A 156 -9.30 7.86 -4.44
C ALA A 156 -10.39 8.41 -3.50
N LYS A 157 -10.99 9.54 -3.87
CA LYS A 157 -12.10 10.17 -3.15
C LYS A 157 -13.46 9.65 -3.64
N ARG A 158 -13.47 8.94 -4.78
CA ARG A 158 -14.65 8.34 -5.40
C ARG A 158 -14.36 6.91 -5.84
N ARG A 159 -15.35 6.05 -5.74
CA ARG A 159 -15.21 4.63 -6.09
C ARG A 159 -14.97 4.42 -7.60
N SER A 160 -15.58 5.23 -8.45
CA SER A 160 -15.32 5.19 -9.90
C SER A 160 -13.85 5.46 -10.22
N GLU A 161 -13.25 6.46 -9.57
CA GLU A 161 -11.84 6.79 -9.72
C GLU A 161 -10.94 5.67 -9.19
N LEU A 162 -11.31 5.05 -8.04
CA LEU A 162 -10.60 3.89 -7.51
C LEU A 162 -10.50 2.75 -8.53
N HIS A 163 -11.64 2.37 -9.11
CA HIS A 163 -11.70 1.27 -10.08
C HIS A 163 -10.90 1.61 -11.34
N TRP A 164 -11.05 2.81 -11.85
CA TRP A 164 -10.34 3.26 -13.03
C TRP A 164 -8.81 3.25 -12.80
N LEU A 165 -8.32 3.84 -11.71
CA LEU A 165 -6.88 3.84 -11.38
C LEU A 165 -6.33 2.43 -11.15
N GLN A 166 -7.09 1.55 -10.51
CA GLN A 166 -6.71 0.15 -10.33
C GLN A 166 -6.60 -0.60 -11.66
N GLN A 167 -7.50 -0.34 -12.62
CA GLN A 167 -7.40 -0.88 -13.98
C GLN A 167 -6.17 -0.34 -14.70
N MET A 168 -5.88 0.96 -14.61
CA MET A 168 -4.67 1.56 -15.17
C MET A 168 -3.40 0.90 -14.64
N ILE A 169 -3.34 0.64 -13.32
CA ILE A 169 -2.21 -0.06 -12.69
C ILE A 169 -2.11 -1.52 -13.18
N GLN A 170 -3.25 -2.23 -13.29
CA GLN A 170 -3.27 -3.64 -13.74
C GLN A 170 -2.83 -3.78 -15.19
N ASN A 171 -3.18 -2.81 -16.03
CA ASN A 171 -2.85 -2.79 -17.45
C ASN A 171 -1.48 -2.13 -17.75
N ASN A 172 -0.71 -1.78 -16.69
CA ASN A 172 0.58 -1.06 -16.82
C ASN A 172 0.50 0.26 -17.60
N GLN A 173 -0.65 0.93 -17.53
CA GLN A 173 -0.90 2.21 -18.20
C GLN A 173 -0.57 3.42 -17.30
N LEU A 174 -0.26 3.18 -16.02
CA LEU A 174 0.15 4.19 -15.05
C LEU A 174 1.62 3.96 -14.71
N GLU A 175 2.45 4.96 -14.98
CA GLU A 175 3.89 4.88 -14.70
C GLU A 175 4.18 5.27 -13.26
N LYS A 176 5.02 4.46 -12.61
CA LYS A 176 5.51 4.67 -11.25
C LYS A 176 7.04 4.69 -11.28
N ARG A 177 7.62 5.79 -10.85
CA ARG A 177 9.07 5.95 -10.74
C ARG A 177 9.48 5.99 -9.27
N TYR A 178 10.49 5.22 -8.94
CA TYR A 178 11.05 5.16 -7.60
C TYR A 178 12.51 5.53 -7.62
N LEU A 179 12.98 6.22 -6.60
CA LEU A 179 14.40 6.46 -6.36
C LEU A 179 14.89 5.45 -5.33
N ALA A 180 15.97 4.74 -5.63
CA ALA A 180 16.59 3.77 -4.73
C ALA A 180 18.11 3.91 -4.76
N LEU A 181 18.76 3.71 -3.61
CA LEU A 181 20.21 3.59 -3.52
C LEU A 181 20.56 2.11 -3.39
N LEU A 182 21.19 1.54 -4.40
CA LEU A 182 21.64 0.16 -4.41
C LEU A 182 23.04 0.06 -3.84
N ILE A 183 23.31 -0.94 -3.01
CA ILE A 183 24.67 -1.26 -2.54
C ILE A 183 25.39 -2.00 -3.66
N GLY A 184 26.57 -1.50 -4.02
CA GLY A 184 27.36 -2.06 -5.13
C GLY A 184 27.40 -1.13 -6.35
N ASN A 185 28.19 -1.54 -7.32
CA ASN A 185 28.50 -0.75 -8.50
C ASN A 185 27.78 -1.30 -9.73
N MET A 186 26.70 -0.67 -10.10
CA MET A 186 25.96 -0.99 -11.32
C MET A 186 26.71 -0.46 -12.54
N THR A 187 27.43 -1.34 -13.25
CA THR A 187 28.23 -0.95 -14.43
C THR A 187 27.36 -0.63 -15.63
N ARG A 188 26.27 -1.39 -15.85
CA ARG A 188 25.33 -1.16 -16.93
C ARG A 188 24.46 0.07 -16.67
N THR A 189 24.10 0.81 -17.72
CA THR A 189 23.18 1.97 -17.62
C THR A 189 21.78 1.54 -17.19
N THR A 190 21.36 0.35 -17.60
CA THR A 190 20.05 -0.22 -17.31
C THR A 190 20.18 -1.70 -17.02
N ILE A 191 19.47 -2.17 -16.02
CA ILE A 191 19.28 -3.60 -15.72
C ILE A 191 17.78 -3.84 -15.59
N GLU A 192 17.32 -4.94 -16.17
CA GLU A 192 15.96 -5.39 -16.06
C GLU A 192 15.92 -6.76 -15.39
N ILE A 193 15.10 -6.89 -14.34
CA ILE A 193 14.89 -8.12 -13.59
C ILE A 193 13.47 -8.59 -13.86
N ASP A 194 13.35 -9.72 -14.55
CA ASP A 194 12.09 -10.43 -14.77
C ASP A 194 12.15 -11.73 -13.98
N ALA A 195 11.62 -11.70 -12.76
CA ALA A 195 11.70 -12.82 -11.83
C ALA A 195 10.40 -12.90 -11.00
N PRO A 196 9.67 -14.04 -11.08
CA PRO A 196 8.41 -14.22 -10.35
C PRO A 196 8.62 -14.19 -8.84
N LEU A 197 7.65 -13.64 -8.11
CA LEU A 197 7.72 -13.43 -6.67
C LEU A 197 6.64 -14.22 -5.92
N ARG A 198 7.08 -14.92 -4.87
CA ARG A 198 6.21 -15.67 -3.96
C ARG A 198 6.32 -15.18 -2.52
N LYS A 199 5.17 -15.06 -1.86
CA LYS A 199 5.11 -14.79 -0.41
C LYS A 199 5.31 -16.10 0.34
N ASN A 200 6.24 -16.12 1.26
CA ASN A 200 6.49 -17.20 2.19
C ASN A 200 6.30 -16.71 3.62
N THR A 201 5.92 -17.61 4.51
CA THR A 201 5.90 -17.35 5.95
C THR A 201 7.01 -18.21 6.56
N LEU A 202 7.94 -17.58 7.26
CA LEU A 202 9.00 -18.28 7.98
C LEU A 202 8.42 -18.98 9.22
N ASN A 203 9.16 -19.93 9.79
CA ASN A 203 8.77 -20.60 11.03
C ASN A 203 8.54 -19.63 12.20
N SER A 204 9.19 -18.48 12.17
CA SER A 204 8.98 -17.37 13.12
C SER A 204 7.63 -16.64 12.96
N GLY A 205 6.84 -16.99 11.94
CA GLY A 205 5.61 -16.26 11.57
C GLY A 205 5.87 -15.02 10.72
N GLU A 206 7.11 -14.65 10.46
CA GLU A 206 7.45 -13.50 9.63
C GLU A 206 7.15 -13.78 8.15
N ARG A 207 6.49 -12.82 7.50
CA ARG A 207 6.19 -12.89 6.06
C ARG A 207 7.34 -12.30 5.25
N VAL A 208 7.96 -13.12 4.41
CA VAL A 208 9.02 -12.73 3.48
C VAL A 208 8.55 -12.96 2.04
N VAL A 209 9.18 -12.25 1.09
CA VAL A 209 8.98 -12.48 -0.34
C VAL A 209 10.31 -12.95 -0.92
N ARG A 210 10.25 -13.95 -1.82
CA ARG A 210 11.44 -14.47 -2.51
C ARG A 210 11.15 -14.64 -4.00
N VAL A 211 12.19 -14.63 -4.80
CA VAL A 211 12.12 -15.09 -6.19
C VAL A 211 11.83 -16.59 -6.17
N ASP A 212 10.82 -17.00 -6.93
CA ASP A 212 10.34 -18.38 -6.99
C ASP A 212 9.62 -18.57 -8.34
N ILE A 213 10.00 -19.57 -9.11
CA ILE A 213 9.43 -19.86 -10.44
C ILE A 213 7.91 -20.11 -10.38
N THR A 214 7.40 -20.57 -9.24
CA THR A 214 5.95 -20.77 -9.01
C THR A 214 5.24 -19.50 -8.51
N GLY A 215 5.99 -18.39 -8.41
CA GLY A 215 5.51 -17.11 -7.95
C GLY A 215 4.64 -16.37 -8.96
N LYS A 216 4.17 -15.19 -8.56
CA LYS A 216 3.45 -14.30 -9.47
C LYS A 216 4.43 -13.54 -10.36
N PRO A 217 4.18 -13.37 -11.66
CA PRO A 217 5.01 -12.58 -12.55
C PRO A 217 5.31 -11.20 -11.97
N ALA A 218 6.58 -10.82 -12.02
CA ALA A 218 7.05 -9.53 -11.53
C ALA A 218 8.27 -9.10 -12.35
N ARG A 219 8.29 -7.83 -12.78
CA ARG A 219 9.34 -7.26 -13.61
C ARG A 219 9.66 -5.84 -13.15
N THR A 220 10.95 -5.53 -13.01
CA THR A 220 11.44 -4.22 -12.56
C THR A 220 12.64 -3.81 -13.41
N LYS A 221 12.58 -2.59 -13.93
CA LYS A 221 13.70 -1.96 -14.64
C LYS A 221 14.39 -0.99 -13.69
N PHE A 222 15.72 -1.09 -13.59
CA PHE A 222 16.59 -0.16 -12.87
C PHE A 222 17.39 0.65 -13.88
N LYS A 223 17.29 1.97 -13.84
CA LYS A 223 18.09 2.91 -14.64
C LYS A 223 19.07 3.62 -13.72
N ARG A 224 20.37 3.49 -14.00
CA ARG A 224 21.41 4.16 -13.24
C ARG A 224 21.34 5.68 -13.44
N LEU A 225 21.30 6.42 -12.34
CA LEU A 225 21.34 7.87 -12.31
C LEU A 225 22.73 8.39 -11.93
N ARG A 226 23.33 7.84 -10.85
CA ARG A 226 24.62 8.29 -10.33
C ARG A 226 25.37 7.13 -9.69
N ARG A 227 26.70 7.13 -9.82
CA ARG A 227 27.59 6.16 -9.18
C ARG A 227 28.33 6.82 -8.01
N PHE A 228 28.43 6.09 -6.92
CA PHE A 228 29.24 6.39 -5.76
C PHE A 228 30.28 5.27 -5.60
N THR A 229 31.28 5.44 -4.76
CA THR A 229 32.36 4.46 -4.57
C THR A 229 31.84 3.05 -4.23
N THR A 230 30.79 2.95 -3.40
CA THR A 230 30.25 1.67 -2.91
C THR A 230 28.76 1.49 -3.15
N ALA A 231 28.13 2.42 -3.86
CA ALA A 231 26.70 2.42 -4.09
C ALA A 231 26.32 3.03 -5.45
N THR A 232 25.11 2.77 -5.90
CA THR A 232 24.58 3.32 -7.14
C THR A 232 23.17 3.86 -6.91
N LEU A 233 22.95 5.13 -7.20
CA LEU A 233 21.61 5.72 -7.22
C LEU A 233 20.92 5.33 -8.52
N VAL A 234 19.72 4.79 -8.40
CA VAL A 234 18.93 4.34 -9.55
C VAL A 234 17.50 4.85 -9.51
N GLU A 235 16.94 5.02 -10.68
CA GLU A 235 15.51 5.11 -10.88
C GLU A 235 14.96 3.71 -11.16
N ALA A 236 14.00 3.25 -10.35
CA ALA A 236 13.39 1.94 -10.48
C ALA A 236 11.95 2.07 -11.01
N HIS A 237 11.64 1.30 -12.05
CA HIS A 237 10.33 1.26 -12.72
C HIS A 237 9.73 -0.14 -12.54
N PRO A 238 8.87 -0.38 -11.54
CA PRO A 238 8.17 -1.65 -11.40
C PRO A 238 6.98 -1.71 -12.37
N TYR A 239 6.98 -2.69 -13.28
CA TYR A 239 5.84 -2.95 -14.18
C TYR A 239 4.64 -3.55 -13.43
N ASN A 240 4.89 -4.16 -12.28
CA ASN A 240 3.88 -4.75 -11.41
C ASN A 240 3.95 -4.10 -10.02
N GLY A 241 2.96 -4.39 -9.16
CA GLY A 241 2.92 -3.92 -7.78
C GLY A 241 2.97 -5.07 -6.76
N ARG A 242 3.94 -6.01 -6.88
CA ARG A 242 4.06 -7.10 -5.91
C ARG A 242 4.66 -6.59 -4.60
N THR A 243 4.28 -7.22 -3.50
CA THR A 243 4.83 -6.89 -2.17
C THR A 243 6.36 -6.95 -2.19
N HIS A 244 7.03 -5.92 -1.70
CA HIS A 244 8.48 -5.76 -1.65
C HIS A 244 9.21 -5.95 -2.99
N GLN A 245 8.53 -5.81 -4.14
CA GLN A 245 9.06 -6.18 -5.45
C GLN A 245 10.43 -5.56 -5.74
N ILE A 246 10.57 -4.23 -5.65
CA ILE A 246 11.81 -3.51 -5.95
C ILE A 246 12.93 -4.00 -5.02
N ARG A 247 12.63 -4.19 -3.74
CA ARG A 247 13.56 -4.63 -2.71
C ARG A 247 14.12 -6.03 -3.00
N VAL A 248 13.21 -6.98 -3.31
CA VAL A 248 13.58 -8.38 -3.61
C VAL A 248 14.34 -8.47 -4.93
N HIS A 249 13.92 -7.74 -5.97
CA HIS A 249 14.63 -7.72 -7.26
C HIS A 249 16.02 -7.10 -7.14
N ALA A 250 16.18 -6.03 -6.37
CA ALA A 250 17.48 -5.43 -6.08
C ALA A 250 18.41 -6.43 -5.36
N ALA A 251 17.91 -7.09 -4.31
CA ALA A 251 18.68 -8.11 -3.60
C ALA A 251 19.02 -9.33 -4.50
N HIS A 252 18.07 -9.76 -5.33
CA HIS A 252 18.27 -10.86 -6.30
C HIS A 252 19.35 -10.53 -7.35
N SER A 253 19.51 -9.27 -7.72
CA SER A 253 20.59 -8.84 -8.64
C SER A 253 21.97 -8.71 -7.96
N GLY A 254 22.07 -9.05 -6.68
CA GLY A 254 23.29 -8.90 -5.89
C GLY A 254 23.56 -7.46 -5.41
N MET A 255 22.61 -6.55 -5.64
CA MET A 255 22.75 -5.13 -5.26
C MET A 255 21.53 -4.71 -4.39
N PRO A 256 21.47 -5.14 -3.12
CA PRO A 256 20.36 -4.81 -2.24
C PRO A 256 20.23 -3.30 -2.02
N ILE A 257 19.04 -2.85 -1.63
CA ILE A 257 18.79 -1.45 -1.34
C ILE A 257 19.46 -1.07 -0.01
N ALA A 258 20.09 0.08 0.04
CA ALA A 258 20.71 0.64 1.23
C ALA A 258 19.69 0.83 2.36
N GLY A 259 20.03 0.38 3.57
CA GLY A 259 19.14 0.44 4.74
C GLY A 259 17.99 -0.56 4.71
N ASP A 260 18.01 -1.56 3.83
CA ASP A 260 16.99 -2.63 3.82
C ASP A 260 17.35 -3.69 4.88
N GLU A 261 16.72 -3.61 6.04
CA GLU A 261 16.94 -4.54 7.17
C GLU A 261 16.45 -5.97 6.87
N LYS A 262 15.58 -6.14 5.86
CA LYS A 262 14.94 -7.42 5.56
C LYS A 262 15.61 -8.19 4.45
N TYR A 263 16.06 -7.51 3.41
CA TYR A 263 16.64 -8.11 2.20
C TYR A 263 18.07 -7.64 1.95
N GLY A 264 18.57 -6.71 2.77
CA GLY A 264 19.91 -6.17 2.68
C GLY A 264 20.93 -6.98 3.48
N ASP A 265 22.17 -6.54 3.39
CA ASP A 265 23.30 -7.06 4.13
C ASP A 265 23.50 -6.29 5.44
N ARG A 266 23.69 -7.02 6.55
CA ARG A 266 23.81 -6.44 7.89
C ARG A 266 25.04 -5.56 8.07
N GLU A 267 26.18 -5.98 7.53
CA GLU A 267 27.45 -5.27 7.66
C GLU A 267 27.40 -3.95 6.91
N ASN A 268 26.98 -3.98 5.65
CA ASN A 268 26.76 -2.77 4.85
C ASN A 268 25.75 -1.83 5.51
N ASN A 269 24.63 -2.35 6.03
CA ASN A 269 23.63 -1.52 6.71
C ASN A 269 24.18 -0.90 8.00
N SER A 270 25.03 -1.59 8.77
CA SER A 270 25.69 -1.05 9.95
C SER A 270 26.63 0.11 9.58
N ARG A 271 27.44 -0.07 8.53
CA ARG A 271 28.33 0.98 8.00
C ARG A 271 27.56 2.20 7.52
N LEU A 272 26.48 1.99 6.74
CA LEU A 272 25.65 3.09 6.26
C LEU A 272 24.93 3.83 7.39
N ARG A 273 24.55 3.10 8.44
CA ARG A 273 23.94 3.70 9.64
C ARG A 273 24.92 4.62 10.37
N SER A 274 26.20 4.24 10.50
CA SER A 274 27.24 5.13 11.07
C SER A 274 27.51 6.37 10.21
N MET A 275 27.26 6.28 8.90
CA MET A 275 27.34 7.41 7.96
C MET A 275 26.04 8.26 7.94
N GLY A 276 25.01 7.90 8.74
CA GLY A 276 23.78 8.68 8.88
C GLY A 276 22.55 8.10 8.19
N LEU A 277 22.61 7.00 7.44
CA LEU A 277 21.46 6.37 6.82
C LEU A 277 20.69 5.50 7.85
N LYS A 278 19.64 6.03 8.43
CA LYS A 278 18.83 5.39 9.49
C LYS A 278 17.55 4.71 8.99
N ARG A 279 17.34 4.61 7.69
CA ARG A 279 16.12 4.05 7.09
C ARG A 279 16.38 3.45 5.70
N LEU A 280 15.45 2.68 5.22
CA LEU A 280 15.41 2.20 3.84
C LEU A 280 15.52 3.36 2.83
N PHE A 281 16.48 3.31 1.90
CA PHE A 281 16.62 4.27 0.83
C PHE A 281 15.76 3.86 -0.38
N LEU A 282 14.44 3.91 -0.20
CA LEU A 282 13.46 3.69 -1.25
C LEU A 282 12.36 4.75 -1.15
N HIS A 283 12.17 5.47 -2.26
CA HIS A 283 11.24 6.58 -2.34
C HIS A 283 10.42 6.51 -3.63
N ALA A 284 9.10 6.53 -3.53
CA ALA A 284 8.18 6.62 -4.67
C ALA A 284 8.22 8.04 -5.23
N LEU A 285 9.15 8.26 -6.18
CA LEU A 285 9.54 9.58 -6.67
C LEU A 285 8.42 10.28 -7.43
N ALA A 286 7.80 9.58 -8.38
CA ALA A 286 6.81 10.21 -9.23
C ALA A 286 5.77 9.21 -9.77
N LEU A 287 4.62 9.79 -10.11
CA LEU A 287 3.50 9.14 -10.80
C LEU A 287 3.21 9.91 -12.09
N ASN A 288 3.03 9.18 -13.18
CA ASN A 288 2.51 9.72 -14.43
C ASN A 288 1.17 9.00 -14.72
N ILE A 289 0.08 9.75 -14.58
CA ILE A 289 -1.30 9.24 -14.59
C ILE A 289 -1.98 9.76 -15.85
N PRO A 290 -2.32 8.90 -16.83
CA PRO A 290 -3.15 9.30 -17.95
C PRO A 290 -4.46 9.93 -17.48
N ARG A 291 -4.94 10.94 -18.18
CA ARG A 291 -6.22 11.61 -17.89
C ARG A 291 -7.06 11.64 -19.17
N PRO A 292 -8.16 10.84 -19.21
CA PRO A 292 -8.98 10.76 -20.43
C PRO A 292 -9.65 12.10 -20.80
N ASP A 293 -9.92 12.92 -19.77
CA ASP A 293 -10.61 14.20 -19.92
C ASP A 293 -9.67 15.38 -20.23
N ASN A 294 -8.35 15.15 -20.19
CA ASN A 294 -7.33 16.17 -20.40
C ASN A 294 -6.38 15.73 -21.53
N GLN A 295 -5.91 16.70 -22.32
CA GLN A 295 -4.90 16.46 -23.37
C GLN A 295 -3.54 16.04 -22.80
N HIS A 296 -3.31 16.22 -21.49
CA HIS A 296 -2.04 15.93 -20.82
C HIS A 296 -2.23 15.00 -19.63
N ASN A 297 -1.24 14.11 -19.42
CA ASN A 297 -1.17 13.29 -18.24
C ASN A 297 -0.96 14.16 -16.98
N LEU A 298 -1.49 13.70 -15.84
CA LEU A 298 -1.16 14.27 -14.55
C LEU A 298 0.18 13.69 -14.09
N GLU A 299 1.21 14.52 -14.04
CA GLU A 299 2.49 14.16 -13.45
C GLU A 299 2.61 14.77 -12.05
N VAL A 300 2.87 13.93 -11.05
CA VAL A 300 3.07 14.35 -9.65
C VAL A 300 4.40 13.79 -9.16
N THR A 301 5.26 14.67 -8.64
CA THR A 301 6.56 14.31 -8.08
C THR A 301 6.60 14.61 -6.59
N ALA A 302 7.06 13.65 -5.79
CA ALA A 302 7.30 13.82 -4.37
C ALA A 302 8.74 14.27 -4.12
N PRO A 303 8.96 15.38 -3.38
CA PRO A 303 10.30 15.75 -2.97
C PRO A 303 10.92 14.67 -2.08
N LEU A 304 12.21 14.42 -2.27
CA LEU A 304 12.96 13.47 -1.45
C LEU A 304 13.02 13.98 0.00
N ASP A 305 12.97 13.06 0.97
CA ASP A 305 13.19 13.37 2.39
C ASP A 305 14.59 14.06 2.54
N PRO A 306 14.66 15.23 3.18
CA PRO A 306 15.92 15.97 3.33
C PRO A 306 17.07 15.13 3.96
N ARG A 307 16.73 14.17 4.81
CA ARG A 307 17.72 13.26 5.41
C ARG A 307 18.34 12.31 4.39
N LEU A 308 17.55 11.84 3.41
CA LEU A 308 18.06 11.02 2.31
C LEU A 308 18.86 11.84 1.31
N ASP A 309 18.42 13.06 1.03
CA ASP A 309 19.11 13.99 0.14
C ASP A 309 20.47 14.41 0.71
N ASN A 310 20.52 14.82 1.98
CA ASN A 310 21.78 15.11 2.69
C ASN A 310 22.71 13.88 2.72
N PHE A 311 22.18 12.69 2.91
CA PHE A 311 22.96 11.47 2.87
C PHE A 311 23.63 11.27 1.50
N LEU A 312 22.90 11.49 0.40
CA LEU A 312 23.47 11.39 -0.97
C LEU A 312 24.57 12.41 -1.21
N HIS A 313 24.43 13.65 -0.71
CA HIS A 313 25.45 14.69 -0.88
C HIS A 313 26.76 14.37 -0.17
N ASN A 314 26.68 13.61 0.92
CA ASN A 314 27.85 13.21 1.70
C ASN A 314 28.50 11.90 1.24
N LEU A 315 27.93 11.19 0.24
CA LEU A 315 28.53 9.98 -0.30
C LEU A 315 29.71 10.30 -1.24
N PRO A 316 30.85 9.60 -1.09
CA PRO A 316 31.98 9.78 -1.98
C PRO A 316 31.61 9.32 -3.41
N MET A 317 31.86 10.18 -4.36
CA MET A 317 31.63 9.90 -5.79
C MET A 317 32.60 8.82 -6.29
N SER A 318 32.15 8.01 -7.23
CA SER A 318 33.03 7.15 -8.02
C SER A 318 33.74 7.99 -9.07
N ASN A 319 35.06 7.86 -9.14
CA ASN A 319 35.81 8.41 -10.24
C ASN A 319 35.41 7.79 -11.57
#